data_386ed7f96e8787ff5d8d90dd4a5c3932
#
_entry.id   386ed7f96e8787ff5d8d90dd4a5c3932
#
_cell.length_a   1.000
_cell.length_b   1.000
_cell.length_c   1.000
_cell.angle_alpha   90.00
_cell.angle_beta   90.00
_cell.angle_gamma   90.00
#
_symmetry.space_group_name_H-M   'P 1'
#
loop_
_entity.id
_entity.type
_entity.pdbx_description
1 polymer ?
#
loop_
_entity_poly.entity_id
_entity_poly.type
_entity_poly.pdbx_seq_one_letter_code
_entity_poly.pdbx_strand_id
1 'polypeptide(L)'
;MSDSVNYITAHDGFTLADLVSYAERRNQANGEAGRDGHPENHSWNGGVEGPSDDPVIRARRAADARAMLATLLLARGTPMLGMGDEAGRSQHGNNNAYAQDNAISWFDWAGIDTVLRDFTARLVRARLAHPALTADRPLTGLPQDATGIPDVAWRHLDGRSKQAEHWGRRAAWSRCCMPPGTGWRWRYMGRSRPRRWCCHHRAPASAGACWPTAPIRCAAA
;
A
#
# COMPACT_ATOMS: atom_id res chain seq x y z
N MET A 1 -0.02 -8.96 20.68
CA MET A 1 -0.71 -8.30 19.55
C MET A 1 0.09 -7.09 19.11
N SER A 2 0.15 -6.81 17.81
CA SER A 2 0.70 -5.54 17.36
C SER A 2 -0.28 -4.43 17.77
N ASP A 3 0.21 -3.43 18.50
CA ASP A 3 -0.64 -2.35 19.04
C ASP A 3 -1.02 -1.30 18.00
N SER A 4 -0.65 -1.51 16.72
CA SER A 4 -0.96 -0.59 15.63
C SER A 4 -2.01 -1.15 14.68
N VAL A 5 -2.99 -0.31 14.36
CA VAL A 5 -3.91 -0.48 13.23
C VAL A 5 -3.47 0.48 12.13
N ASN A 6 -3.11 -0.08 10.98
CA ASN A 6 -2.65 0.70 9.83
C ASN A 6 -3.77 0.80 8.81
N TYR A 7 -4.02 1.99 8.28
CA TYR A 7 -5.01 2.20 7.23
C TYR A 7 -4.57 3.32 6.28
N ILE A 8 -5.13 3.33 5.09
CA ILE A 8 -5.00 4.41 4.10
C ILE A 8 -6.28 5.24 4.12
N THR A 9 -7.40 4.55 4.10
CA THR A 9 -8.76 5.10 4.08
C THR A 9 -9.59 4.45 5.18
N ALA A 10 -10.65 5.11 5.58
CA ALA A 10 -11.59 4.64 6.60
C ALA A 10 -13.03 4.84 6.11
N HIS A 11 -14.01 4.67 6.99
CA HIS A 11 -15.43 4.91 6.67
C HIS A 11 -15.72 6.41 6.42
N ASP A 12 -14.97 7.29 7.08
CA ASP A 12 -14.98 8.73 6.83
C ASP A 12 -13.82 9.09 5.88
N GLY A 13 -14.01 10.16 5.10
CA GLY A 13 -13.02 10.59 4.13
C GLY A 13 -13.21 9.97 2.75
N PHE A 14 -12.21 10.14 1.91
CA PHE A 14 -12.22 9.57 0.56
C PHE A 14 -12.00 8.07 0.57
N THR A 15 -12.62 7.35 -0.39
CA THR A 15 -12.20 6.00 -0.79
C THR A 15 -10.81 6.07 -1.42
N LEU A 16 -10.14 4.92 -1.59
CA LEU A 16 -8.82 4.89 -2.22
C LEU A 16 -8.84 5.41 -3.67
N ALA A 17 -9.90 5.09 -4.43
CA ALA A 17 -10.06 5.59 -5.79
C ALA A 17 -10.22 7.12 -5.82
N ASP A 18 -10.99 7.67 -4.88
CA ASP A 18 -11.21 9.10 -4.76
C ASP A 18 -9.95 9.82 -4.24
N LEU A 19 -9.21 9.22 -3.33
CA LEU A 19 -7.96 9.76 -2.77
C LEU A 19 -6.90 10.07 -3.85
N VAL A 20 -6.89 9.31 -4.94
CA VAL A 20 -5.99 9.52 -6.08
C VAL A 20 -6.63 10.28 -7.24
N SER A 21 -7.91 10.69 -7.10
CA SER A 21 -8.69 11.29 -8.19
C SER A 21 -9.26 12.67 -7.87
N TYR A 22 -9.40 13.01 -6.60
CA TYR A 22 -9.98 14.28 -6.16
C TYR A 22 -9.05 15.01 -5.20
N ALA A 23 -8.84 16.28 -5.43
CA ALA A 23 -8.17 17.18 -4.48
C ALA A 23 -9.18 17.78 -3.50
N GLU A 24 -10.39 18.05 -3.97
CA GLU A 24 -11.44 18.70 -3.21
C GLU A 24 -12.66 17.79 -3.02
N ARG A 25 -13.33 17.92 -1.87
CA ARG A 25 -14.55 17.17 -1.57
C ARG A 25 -15.71 17.60 -2.45
N ARG A 26 -16.58 16.64 -2.81
CA ARG A 26 -17.77 16.82 -3.64
C ARG A 26 -19.04 16.43 -2.88
N ASN A 27 -19.31 17.11 -1.75
CA ASN A 27 -20.36 16.77 -0.80
C ASN A 27 -21.71 17.49 -1.06
N GLN A 28 -21.89 18.13 -2.22
CA GLN A 28 -23.11 18.89 -2.54
C GLN A 28 -24.39 18.08 -2.42
N ALA A 29 -24.31 16.78 -2.74
CA ALA A 29 -25.46 15.86 -2.65
C ALA A 29 -25.92 15.60 -1.20
N ASN A 30 -25.11 15.93 -0.20
CA ASN A 30 -25.46 15.74 1.21
C ASN A 30 -26.42 16.82 1.75
N GLY A 31 -26.72 17.87 0.98
CA GLY A 31 -27.64 18.94 1.40
C GLY A 31 -27.05 19.99 2.34
N GLU A 32 -25.77 19.87 2.74
CA GLU A 32 -25.06 20.77 3.64
C GLU A 32 -24.27 21.87 2.90
N ALA A 33 -24.61 22.14 1.66
CA ALA A 33 -23.89 23.08 0.78
C ALA A 33 -22.38 22.78 0.64
N GLY A 34 -21.98 21.51 0.76
CA GLY A 34 -20.60 21.06 0.68
C GLY A 34 -19.73 21.44 1.89
N ARG A 35 -20.32 21.88 3.00
CA ARG A 35 -19.57 22.28 4.22
C ARG A 35 -19.20 21.12 5.13
N ASP A 36 -19.90 20.01 5.02
CA ASP A 36 -19.73 18.78 5.80
C ASP A 36 -18.51 17.97 5.35
N GLY A 37 -18.13 16.99 6.17
CA GLY A 37 -16.97 16.14 5.95
C GLY A 37 -15.63 16.83 6.21
N HIS A 38 -14.55 16.11 6.02
CA HIS A 38 -13.20 16.63 6.28
C HIS A 38 -12.81 17.73 5.29
N PRO A 39 -12.31 18.89 5.76
CA PRO A 39 -11.86 19.97 4.88
C PRO A 39 -10.52 19.64 4.18
N GLU A 40 -9.67 18.81 4.82
CA GLU A 40 -8.36 18.41 4.31
C GLU A 40 -8.37 16.90 4.02
N ASN A 41 -8.05 16.51 2.80
CA ASN A 41 -8.14 15.10 2.38
C ASN A 41 -6.78 14.42 2.24
N HIS A 42 -5.67 15.16 2.25
CA HIS A 42 -4.31 14.64 1.97
C HIS A 42 -4.24 13.84 0.66
N SER A 43 -5.04 14.24 -0.33
CA SER A 43 -5.26 13.57 -1.60
C SER A 43 -4.45 14.20 -2.74
N TRP A 44 -4.41 13.52 -3.87
CA TRP A 44 -3.76 13.99 -5.09
C TRP A 44 -4.51 13.51 -6.33
N ASN A 45 -5.01 14.45 -7.15
CA ASN A 45 -5.86 14.17 -8.31
C ASN A 45 -5.10 13.82 -9.61
N GLY A 46 -3.77 13.76 -9.58
CA GLY A 46 -2.97 13.49 -10.79
C GLY A 46 -2.95 14.65 -11.79
N GLY A 47 -3.38 15.85 -11.38
CA GLY A 47 -3.44 17.06 -12.21
C GLY A 47 -4.80 17.30 -12.88
N VAL A 48 -5.77 16.38 -12.70
CA VAL A 48 -7.16 16.52 -13.20
C VAL A 48 -8.12 16.12 -12.10
N GLU A 49 -9.08 16.98 -11.81
CA GLU A 49 -10.08 16.74 -10.78
C GLU A 49 -11.17 15.78 -11.27
N GLY A 50 -11.38 14.70 -10.54
CA GLY A 50 -12.39 13.68 -10.86
C GLY A 50 -11.98 12.70 -11.97
N PRO A 51 -12.94 12.03 -12.65
CA PRO A 51 -12.66 11.05 -13.69
C PRO A 51 -11.82 11.63 -14.83
N SER A 52 -11.00 10.78 -15.44
CA SER A 52 -10.17 11.18 -16.61
C SER A 52 -10.05 10.01 -17.58
N ASP A 53 -10.18 10.30 -18.87
CA ASP A 53 -9.95 9.35 -19.96
C ASP A 53 -8.50 9.35 -20.45
N ASP A 54 -7.67 10.28 -19.95
CA ASP A 54 -6.24 10.30 -20.25
C ASP A 54 -5.54 9.04 -19.72
N PRO A 55 -4.97 8.20 -20.59
CA PRO A 55 -4.32 6.96 -20.20
C PRO A 55 -3.12 7.17 -19.28
N VAL A 56 -2.43 8.31 -19.40
CA VAL A 56 -1.27 8.62 -18.54
C VAL A 56 -1.73 8.91 -17.11
N ILE A 57 -2.79 9.70 -16.95
CA ILE A 57 -3.38 10.03 -15.65
C ILE A 57 -3.93 8.76 -15.01
N ARG A 58 -4.70 7.95 -15.76
CA ARG A 58 -5.24 6.68 -15.27
C ARG A 58 -4.16 5.71 -14.83
N ALA A 59 -3.10 5.56 -15.63
CA ALA A 59 -1.97 4.69 -15.28
C ALA A 59 -1.25 5.17 -14.00
N ARG A 60 -1.11 6.48 -13.82
CA ARG A 60 -0.52 7.08 -12.63
C ARG A 60 -1.36 6.83 -11.39
N ARG A 61 -2.67 7.11 -11.45
CA ARG A 61 -3.61 6.84 -10.33
C ARG A 61 -3.63 5.38 -9.93
N ALA A 62 -3.69 4.48 -10.92
CA ALA A 62 -3.62 3.04 -10.68
C ALA A 62 -2.29 2.61 -10.04
N ALA A 63 -1.17 3.24 -10.40
CA ALA A 63 0.12 2.97 -9.78
C ALA A 63 0.17 3.47 -8.32
N ASP A 64 -0.37 4.66 -8.05
CA ASP A 64 -0.42 5.25 -6.72
C ASP A 64 -1.33 4.42 -5.79
N ALA A 65 -2.52 4.01 -6.25
CA ALA A 65 -3.42 3.12 -5.50
C ALA A 65 -2.75 1.78 -5.14
N ARG A 66 -2.08 1.14 -6.11
CA ARG A 66 -1.33 -0.10 -5.85
C ARG A 66 -0.19 0.10 -4.86
N ALA A 67 0.51 1.24 -4.93
CA ALA A 67 1.60 1.54 -4.00
C ALA A 67 1.09 1.72 -2.56
N MET A 68 -0.07 2.36 -2.39
CA MET A 68 -0.72 2.52 -1.09
C MET A 68 -1.17 1.17 -0.52
N LEU A 69 -1.87 0.34 -1.30
CA LEU A 69 -2.27 -1.00 -0.88
C LEU A 69 -1.07 -1.89 -0.53
N ALA A 70 0.00 -1.82 -1.33
CA ALA A 70 1.22 -2.55 -1.01
C ALA A 70 1.85 -2.06 0.30
N THR A 71 1.87 -0.76 0.53
CA THR A 71 2.38 -0.18 1.78
C THR A 71 1.56 -0.64 2.98
N LEU A 72 0.23 -0.61 2.86
CA LEU A 72 -0.69 -1.05 3.91
C LEU A 72 -0.50 -2.54 4.23
N LEU A 73 -0.61 -3.40 3.22
CA LEU A 73 -0.66 -4.85 3.42
C LEU A 73 0.70 -5.47 3.74
N LEU A 74 1.79 -4.80 3.38
CA LEU A 74 3.14 -5.27 3.68
C LEU A 74 3.77 -4.60 4.92
N ALA A 75 3.09 -3.64 5.53
CA ALA A 75 3.48 -3.11 6.83
C ALA A 75 3.15 -4.12 7.94
N ARG A 76 3.95 -4.14 9.01
CA ARG A 76 3.58 -4.85 10.25
C ARG A 76 2.45 -4.08 10.94
N GLY A 77 1.71 -4.80 11.77
CA GLY A 77 0.52 -4.30 12.42
C GLY A 77 -0.75 -4.90 11.82
N THR A 78 -1.90 -4.50 12.31
CA THR A 78 -3.20 -4.92 11.79
C THR A 78 -3.58 -4.02 10.62
N PRO A 79 -3.67 -4.51 9.38
CA PRO A 79 -4.16 -3.71 8.28
C PRO A 79 -5.68 -3.56 8.38
N MET A 80 -6.18 -2.34 8.28
CA MET A 80 -7.58 -2.03 8.09
C MET A 80 -7.77 -1.53 6.66
N LEU A 81 -8.59 -2.23 5.88
CA LEU A 81 -8.89 -1.92 4.49
C LEU A 81 -10.31 -1.35 4.42
N GLY A 82 -10.47 -0.20 3.80
CA GLY A 82 -11.79 0.33 3.47
C GLY A 82 -12.50 -0.61 2.49
N MET A 83 -13.74 -0.99 2.81
CA MET A 83 -14.52 -1.93 1.98
C MET A 83 -14.70 -1.37 0.56
N GLY A 84 -14.23 -2.13 -0.43
CA GLY A 84 -14.29 -1.76 -1.84
C GLY A 84 -13.03 -1.07 -2.37
N ASP A 85 -12.09 -0.65 -1.53
CA ASP A 85 -10.82 -0.07 -1.98
C ASP A 85 -10.00 -1.04 -2.82
N GLU A 86 -10.10 -2.35 -2.52
CA GLU A 86 -9.47 -3.42 -3.30
C GLU A 86 -10.02 -3.56 -4.71
N ALA A 87 -11.21 -3.01 -4.97
CA ALA A 87 -11.92 -3.13 -6.23
C ALA A 87 -12.15 -1.78 -6.95
N GLY A 88 -11.56 -0.71 -6.42
CA GLY A 88 -11.65 0.63 -7.04
C GLY A 88 -12.97 1.36 -6.76
N ARG A 89 -13.66 1.05 -5.64
CA ARG A 89 -14.89 1.74 -5.24
C ARG A 89 -14.64 3.24 -5.14
N SER A 90 -15.54 4.03 -5.75
CA SER A 90 -15.56 5.49 -5.68
C SER A 90 -16.85 5.97 -5.04
N GLN A 91 -16.80 7.08 -4.33
CA GLN A 91 -17.94 7.87 -3.87
C GLN A 91 -18.05 9.18 -4.65
N HIS A 92 -17.43 9.23 -5.85
CA HIS A 92 -17.43 10.39 -6.75
C HIS A 92 -16.91 11.68 -6.09
N GLY A 93 -15.93 11.53 -5.18
CA GLY A 93 -15.36 12.64 -4.42
C GLY A 93 -16.19 13.09 -3.22
N ASN A 94 -17.26 12.38 -2.88
CA ASN A 94 -17.97 12.60 -1.61
C ASN A 94 -17.19 11.94 -0.48
N ASN A 95 -16.64 12.76 0.43
CA ASN A 95 -15.86 12.28 1.57
C ASN A 95 -16.67 12.14 2.86
N ASN A 96 -18.00 12.22 2.78
CA ASN A 96 -18.91 12.11 3.91
C ASN A 96 -20.26 11.47 3.50
N ALA A 97 -20.20 10.32 2.85
CA ALA A 97 -21.35 9.69 2.21
C ALA A 97 -22.28 8.90 3.16
N TYR A 98 -22.14 9.07 4.48
CA TYR A 98 -22.88 8.28 5.49
C TYR A 98 -24.42 8.36 5.35
N ALA A 99 -24.93 9.51 4.88
CA ALA A 99 -26.37 9.74 4.69
C ALA A 99 -26.87 9.38 3.28
N GLN A 100 -26.00 8.86 2.42
CA GLN A 100 -26.34 8.53 1.03
C GLN A 100 -26.72 7.05 0.90
N ASP A 101 -28.00 6.78 0.63
CA ASP A 101 -28.47 5.44 0.24
C ASP A 101 -28.84 5.44 -1.25
N ASN A 102 -27.82 5.62 -2.10
CA ASN A 102 -27.97 5.71 -3.54
C ASN A 102 -26.65 5.36 -4.24
N ALA A 103 -26.57 5.62 -5.56
CA ALA A 103 -25.41 5.29 -6.40
C ALA A 103 -24.08 5.93 -5.94
N ILE A 104 -24.09 6.96 -5.09
CA ILE A 104 -22.88 7.55 -4.53
C ILE A 104 -22.19 6.55 -3.60
N SER A 105 -22.94 5.82 -2.78
CA SER A 105 -22.41 4.90 -1.78
C SER A 105 -22.53 3.43 -2.15
N TRP A 106 -23.44 3.09 -3.08
CA TRP A 106 -23.63 1.70 -3.50
C TRP A 106 -22.40 1.17 -4.22
N PHE A 107 -22.12 -0.11 -4.01
CA PHE A 107 -20.99 -0.77 -4.64
C PHE A 107 -21.35 -1.20 -6.07
N ASP A 108 -20.63 -0.67 -7.05
CA ASP A 108 -20.77 -1.08 -8.45
C ASP A 108 -20.06 -2.42 -8.70
N TRP A 109 -20.81 -3.53 -8.59
CA TRP A 109 -20.30 -4.88 -8.84
C TRP A 109 -19.92 -5.12 -10.30
N ALA A 110 -20.52 -4.40 -11.25
CA ALA A 110 -20.24 -4.57 -12.66
C ALA A 110 -18.97 -3.84 -13.10
N GLY A 111 -18.69 -2.71 -12.46
CA GLY A 111 -17.54 -1.85 -12.78
C GLY A 111 -16.29 -2.08 -11.94
N ILE A 112 -16.18 -3.21 -11.21
CA ILE A 112 -15.02 -3.48 -10.36
C ILE A 112 -13.69 -3.53 -11.14
N ASP A 113 -12.66 -2.92 -10.59
CA ASP A 113 -11.28 -3.07 -11.09
C ASP A 113 -10.73 -4.46 -10.69
N THR A 114 -10.90 -5.43 -11.59
CA THR A 114 -10.44 -6.80 -11.37
C THR A 114 -8.92 -6.90 -11.27
N VAL A 115 -8.18 -5.99 -11.92
CA VAL A 115 -6.71 -5.97 -11.86
C VAL A 115 -6.24 -5.53 -10.48
N LEU A 116 -6.88 -4.49 -9.91
CA LEU A 116 -6.58 -4.02 -8.56
C LEU A 116 -6.98 -5.07 -7.52
N ARG A 117 -8.15 -5.69 -7.67
CA ARG A 117 -8.63 -6.78 -6.81
C ARG A 117 -7.64 -7.95 -6.78
N ASP A 118 -7.22 -8.42 -7.93
CA ASP A 118 -6.30 -9.54 -8.03
C ASP A 118 -4.90 -9.20 -7.49
N PHE A 119 -4.47 -7.95 -7.68
CA PHE A 119 -3.24 -7.43 -7.07
C PHE A 119 -3.36 -7.45 -5.55
N THR A 120 -4.46 -6.96 -4.98
CA THR A 120 -4.71 -6.93 -3.54
C THR A 120 -4.77 -8.34 -2.97
N ALA A 121 -5.46 -9.27 -3.64
CA ALA A 121 -5.51 -10.68 -3.25
C ALA A 121 -4.13 -11.34 -3.20
N ARG A 122 -3.23 -10.98 -4.12
CA ARG A 122 -1.83 -11.46 -4.08
C ARG A 122 -1.06 -10.91 -2.88
N LEU A 123 -1.27 -9.62 -2.54
CA LEU A 123 -0.64 -9.02 -1.36
C LEU A 123 -1.12 -9.67 -0.06
N VAL A 124 -2.42 -9.94 0.06
CA VAL A 124 -2.99 -10.63 1.22
C VAL A 124 -2.39 -12.02 1.36
N ARG A 125 -2.35 -12.81 0.28
CA ARG A 125 -1.70 -14.14 0.30
C ARG A 125 -0.23 -14.05 0.69
N ALA A 126 0.51 -13.08 0.13
CA ALA A 126 1.90 -12.87 0.51
C ALA A 126 2.05 -12.52 1.98
N ARG A 127 1.18 -11.65 2.53
CA ARG A 127 1.17 -11.31 3.94
C ARG A 127 0.95 -12.54 4.83
N LEU A 128 -0.08 -13.34 4.52
CA LEU A 128 -0.44 -14.53 5.30
C LEU A 128 0.65 -15.61 5.24
N ALA A 129 1.35 -15.73 4.12
CA ALA A 129 2.45 -16.68 3.96
C ALA A 129 3.74 -16.25 4.69
N HIS A 130 3.80 -15.03 5.27
CA HIS A 130 5.04 -14.50 5.84
C HIS A 130 4.86 -14.12 7.31
N PRO A 131 5.24 -14.99 8.25
CA PRO A 131 5.11 -14.76 9.69
C PRO A 131 5.74 -13.45 10.18
N ALA A 132 6.79 -12.97 9.51
CA ALA A 132 7.43 -11.68 9.86
C ALA A 132 6.51 -10.47 9.71
N LEU A 133 5.50 -10.54 8.82
CA LEU A 133 4.52 -9.46 8.61
C LEU A 133 3.36 -9.55 9.60
N THR A 134 3.07 -10.75 10.10
CA THR A 134 1.93 -11.02 10.99
C THR A 134 2.33 -11.23 12.46
N ALA A 135 3.63 -11.34 12.75
CA ALA A 135 4.12 -11.50 14.12
C ALA A 135 3.71 -10.31 15.01
N ASP A 136 3.23 -10.64 16.20
CA ASP A 136 2.71 -9.69 17.19
C ASP A 136 3.76 -9.20 18.22
N ARG A 137 4.98 -9.75 18.16
CA ARG A 137 6.08 -9.35 19.04
C ARG A 137 6.77 -8.09 18.56
N PRO A 138 7.24 -7.20 19.45
CA PRO A 138 8.08 -6.06 19.09
C PRO A 138 9.36 -6.50 18.36
N LEU A 139 9.83 -5.66 17.43
CA LEU A 139 11.12 -5.84 16.78
C LEU A 139 12.21 -5.24 17.67
N THR A 140 13.27 -5.99 17.91
CA THR A 140 14.36 -5.61 18.83
C THR A 140 15.62 -5.17 18.11
N GLY A 141 15.77 -5.51 16.83
CA GLY A 141 17.03 -5.33 16.09
C GLY A 141 18.09 -6.37 16.44
N LEU A 142 17.77 -7.35 17.26
CA LEU A 142 18.67 -8.42 17.70
C LEU A 142 18.29 -9.76 17.05
N PRO A 143 19.23 -10.71 16.92
CA PRO A 143 18.91 -12.08 16.54
C PRO A 143 17.93 -12.70 17.54
N GLN A 144 16.93 -13.39 17.01
CA GLN A 144 15.91 -14.09 17.81
C GLN A 144 16.09 -15.62 17.79
N ASP A 145 17.06 -16.09 17.00
CA ASP A 145 17.34 -17.51 16.83
C ASP A 145 18.85 -17.74 16.59
N ALA A 146 19.22 -19.03 16.42
CA ALA A 146 20.60 -19.45 16.20
C ALA A 146 21.20 -19.00 14.85
N THR A 147 20.42 -18.39 13.97
CA THR A 147 20.93 -17.90 12.67
C THR A 147 21.80 -16.66 12.78
N GLY A 148 21.76 -15.97 13.93
CA GLY A 148 22.47 -14.72 14.16
C GLY A 148 21.92 -13.54 13.34
N ILE A 149 20.77 -13.70 12.69
CA ILE A 149 20.15 -12.68 11.84
C ILE A 149 19.20 -11.83 12.69
N PRO A 150 19.39 -10.48 12.73
CA PRO A 150 18.45 -9.60 13.43
C PRO A 150 17.03 -9.71 12.89
N ASP A 151 16.04 -9.58 13.78
CA ASP A 151 14.61 -9.59 13.44
C ASP A 151 14.20 -8.35 12.58
N VAL A 152 15.00 -7.29 12.61
CA VAL A 152 14.91 -6.14 11.70
C VAL A 152 16.28 -5.52 11.47
N ALA A 153 16.53 -5.10 10.23
CA ALA A 153 17.71 -4.30 9.88
C ALA A 153 17.32 -3.16 8.94
N TRP A 154 17.80 -1.97 9.23
CA TRP A 154 17.60 -0.80 8.38
C TRP A 154 18.78 -0.62 7.43
N ARG A 155 18.48 -0.43 6.17
CA ARG A 155 19.51 -0.33 5.13
C ARG A 155 19.25 0.85 4.19
N HIS A 156 20.31 1.36 3.58
CA HIS A 156 20.23 2.26 2.44
C HIS A 156 19.78 1.51 1.18
N LEU A 157 19.43 2.25 0.12
CA LEU A 157 19.04 1.65 -1.17
C LEU A 157 20.13 0.81 -1.80
N ASP A 158 21.40 1.14 -1.55
CA ASP A 158 22.57 0.39 -1.99
C ASP A 158 22.85 -0.88 -1.16
N GLY A 159 22.07 -1.09 -0.08
CA GLY A 159 22.15 -2.27 0.77
C GLY A 159 23.05 -2.10 1.99
N ARG A 160 23.79 -1.01 2.14
CA ARG A 160 24.58 -0.73 3.35
C ARG A 160 23.70 -0.56 4.57
N SER A 161 24.19 -0.94 5.75
CA SER A 161 23.47 -0.72 7.01
C SER A 161 23.30 0.77 7.28
N LYS A 162 22.12 1.15 7.74
CA LYS A 162 21.79 2.53 8.10
C LYS A 162 22.25 2.78 9.52
N GLN A 163 23.01 3.84 9.73
CA GLN A 163 23.50 4.29 11.03
C GLN A 163 22.64 5.45 11.55
N ALA A 164 22.75 5.78 12.82
CA ALA A 164 21.94 6.80 13.48
C ALA A 164 22.01 8.17 12.78
N GLU A 165 23.20 8.59 12.34
CA GLU A 165 23.46 9.84 11.64
C GLU A 165 22.80 9.93 10.25
N HIS A 166 22.36 8.81 9.70
CA HIS A 166 21.73 8.75 8.39
C HIS A 166 20.21 9.03 8.43
N TRP A 167 19.63 9.23 9.62
CA TRP A 167 18.18 9.36 9.75
C TRP A 167 17.64 10.76 9.45
N GLY A 168 18.40 11.80 9.62
CA GLY A 168 18.00 13.20 9.38
C GLY A 168 18.01 13.63 7.91
N ARG A 169 18.53 12.82 6.98
CA ARG A 169 18.62 13.18 5.56
C ARG A 169 17.44 12.61 4.79
N ARG A 170 16.98 13.31 3.73
CA ARG A 170 15.96 12.84 2.78
C ARG A 170 16.48 11.62 1.99
N ALA A 171 16.71 10.52 2.68
CA ALA A 171 17.15 9.27 2.08
C ALA A 171 15.95 8.34 1.95
N ALA A 172 15.86 7.67 0.82
CA ALA A 172 14.93 6.58 0.63
C ALA A 172 15.24 5.45 1.65
N TRP A 173 14.18 4.85 2.19
CA TRP A 173 14.27 3.88 3.26
C TRP A 173 14.15 2.47 2.72
N SER A 174 14.97 1.56 3.20
CA SER A 174 14.69 0.14 3.02
C SER A 174 14.52 -0.52 4.38
N ARG A 175 13.45 -1.30 4.53
CA ARG A 175 13.19 -2.13 5.69
C ARG A 175 13.46 -3.58 5.31
N CYS A 176 14.28 -4.26 6.08
CA CYS A 176 14.47 -5.69 5.94
C CYS A 176 13.81 -6.35 7.15
N CYS A 177 12.74 -7.11 6.95
CA CYS A 177 12.20 -8.01 7.96
C CYS A 177 12.63 -9.41 7.58
N MET A 178 13.32 -10.10 8.47
CA MET A 178 13.75 -11.47 8.26
C MET A 178 13.00 -12.37 9.23
N PRO A 179 12.07 -13.20 8.78
CA PRO A 179 11.59 -14.28 9.61
C PRO A 179 12.70 -15.31 9.81
N PRO A 180 12.70 -16.03 10.92
CA PRO A 180 13.62 -17.14 11.13
C PRO A 180 13.64 -18.07 9.92
N GLY A 181 14.80 -18.28 9.33
CA GLY A 181 15.02 -19.23 8.25
C GLY A 181 14.65 -18.85 6.82
N THR A 182 14.09 -17.67 6.51
CA THR A 182 13.57 -17.37 5.16
C THR A 182 14.27 -16.25 4.39
N GLY A 183 15.07 -15.39 5.00
CA GLY A 183 15.91 -14.41 4.30
C GLY A 183 15.21 -13.39 3.40
N TRP A 184 13.98 -12.97 3.69
CA TRP A 184 13.23 -12.00 2.89
C TRP A 184 13.69 -10.56 3.09
N ARG A 185 13.79 -9.80 1.97
CA ARG A 185 14.15 -8.39 1.97
C ARG A 185 13.10 -7.56 1.27
N TRP A 186 12.60 -6.51 1.94
CA TRP A 186 11.75 -5.50 1.35
C TRP A 186 12.54 -4.22 1.10
N ARG A 187 12.31 -3.60 -0.06
CA ARG A 187 12.84 -2.29 -0.37
C ARG A 187 11.68 -1.31 -0.58
N TYR A 188 11.65 -0.27 0.22
CA TYR A 188 10.80 0.89 -0.01
C TYR A 188 11.64 2.01 -0.66
N MET A 189 11.18 2.56 -1.78
CA MET A 189 11.84 3.65 -2.48
C MET A 189 10.96 4.89 -2.45
N GLY A 190 11.37 5.90 -1.69
CA GLY A 190 10.80 7.25 -1.75
C GLY A 190 11.38 8.04 -2.94
N ARG A 191 10.56 8.92 -3.47
CA ARG A 191 10.73 9.86 -4.59
C ARG A 191 12.12 9.97 -5.23
N SER A 192 12.26 9.48 -6.43
CA SER A 192 12.84 10.02 -7.66
C SER A 192 13.14 8.89 -8.64
N ARG A 193 12.23 8.68 -9.57
CA ARG A 193 12.15 7.70 -10.65
C ARG A 193 11.64 6.31 -10.24
N PRO A 194 10.72 5.72 -11.01
CA PRO A 194 10.23 4.37 -10.78
C PRO A 194 11.34 3.37 -11.06
N ARG A 195 11.96 2.86 -10.01
CA ARG A 195 12.84 1.72 -10.11
C ARG A 195 12.15 0.49 -9.54
N ARG A 196 12.34 -0.63 -10.22
CA ARG A 196 11.70 -1.92 -10.04
C ARG A 196 11.70 -2.40 -8.59
N TRP A 197 10.59 -2.94 -8.15
CA TRP A 197 10.51 -3.75 -6.94
C TRP A 197 11.28 -5.05 -7.19
N CYS A 198 12.33 -5.30 -6.43
CA CYS A 198 13.04 -6.57 -6.47
C CYS A 198 12.86 -7.27 -5.13
N CYS A 199 12.12 -8.38 -5.13
CA CYS A 199 12.20 -9.38 -4.06
C CYS A 199 13.38 -10.28 -4.40
N HIS A 200 14.42 -10.29 -3.56
CA HIS A 200 15.49 -11.28 -3.67
C HIS A 200 15.21 -12.41 -2.69
N HIS A 201 14.89 -13.56 -3.21
CA HIS A 201 14.85 -14.82 -2.47
C HIS A 201 16.23 -15.46 -2.51
N ARG A 202 16.85 -15.69 -1.37
CA ARG A 202 17.96 -16.63 -1.23
C ARG A 202 17.38 -17.89 -0.61
N ALA A 203 17.09 -18.88 -1.44
CA ALA A 203 16.73 -20.21 -0.93
C ALA A 203 17.94 -20.82 -0.23
N PRO A 204 17.74 -21.55 0.89
CA PRO A 204 18.78 -22.43 1.39
C PRO A 204 19.01 -23.52 0.35
N ALA A 205 20.26 -23.97 0.19
CA ALA A 205 20.74 -24.85 -0.85
C ALA A 205 20.15 -26.29 -0.86
N SER A 206 19.06 -26.56 -0.18
CA SER A 206 18.49 -27.90 0.00
C SER A 206 17.00 -28.07 -0.33
N ALA A 207 16.33 -27.09 -0.92
CA ALA A 207 14.92 -27.23 -1.30
C ALA A 207 14.76 -27.02 -2.82
N GLY A 208 14.66 -28.12 -3.55
CA GLY A 208 14.43 -28.14 -4.99
C GLY A 208 13.01 -27.79 -5.41
N ALA A 209 12.53 -26.58 -5.10
CA ALA A 209 11.30 -26.02 -5.63
C ALA A 209 11.55 -24.60 -6.14
N CYS A 210 11.90 -24.47 -7.42
CA CYS A 210 11.87 -23.21 -8.14
C CYS A 210 10.43 -22.74 -8.28
N TRP A 211 10.06 -21.67 -7.59
CA TRP A 211 8.92 -20.86 -8.00
C TRP A 211 9.33 -20.02 -9.21
N PRO A 212 8.51 -19.93 -10.26
CA PRO A 212 8.85 -19.13 -11.42
C PRO A 212 9.00 -17.67 -10.99
N THR A 213 10.19 -17.14 -11.15
CA THR A 213 10.49 -15.72 -11.07
C THR A 213 9.88 -15.01 -12.27
N ALA A 214 8.57 -14.85 -12.30
CA ALA A 214 7.97 -13.91 -13.22
C ALA A 214 8.27 -12.50 -12.69
N PRO A 215 9.08 -11.69 -13.40
CA PRO A 215 9.21 -10.29 -13.05
C PRO A 215 7.82 -9.66 -13.19
N ILE A 216 7.33 -9.01 -12.13
CA ILE A 216 6.20 -8.10 -12.27
C ILE A 216 6.72 -7.00 -13.20
N ARG A 217 6.47 -7.13 -14.48
CA ARG A 217 6.73 -6.07 -15.44
C ARG A 217 5.70 -4.98 -15.16
N CYS A 218 6.13 -3.89 -14.55
CA CYS A 218 5.47 -2.62 -14.78
C CYS A 218 5.72 -2.31 -16.25
N ALA A 219 4.67 -2.35 -17.07
CA ALA A 219 4.75 -1.86 -18.42
C ALA A 219 5.26 -0.42 -18.35
N ALA A 220 6.39 -0.17 -18.98
CA ALA A 220 6.81 1.18 -19.31
C ALA A 220 5.93 1.63 -20.46
N ALA A 221 5.21 2.72 -20.27
CA ALA A 221 4.84 3.66 -21.31
C ALA A 221 5.76 4.85 -21.19
#